data_4c4281a45c6f1410da322471ae97ceed
#
_entry.id   4c4281a45c6f1410da322471ae97ceed
#
_cell.length_a   1.000
_cell.length_b   1.000
_cell.length_c   1.000
_cell.angle_alpha   90.00
_cell.angle_beta   90.00
_cell.angle_gamma   90.00
#
_symmetry.space_group_name_H-M   'P 1'
#
loop_
_entity.id
_entity.type
_entity.pdbx_description
1 polymer ?
#
loop_
_entity_poly.entity_id
_entity_poly.type
_entity_poly.pdbx_seq_one_letter_code
_entity_poly.pdbx_strand_id
1 'polypeptide(L)'
;IKAWKSGHTDNDLSVYDLKTKTFWSENIFVERIPSIRASILGWKRNLDEIQKMDIDLIVPGHGSAVKKDVALKPILKYFTRLISQVRKFHQDNVSPQESINSILQREILDSKKVNPEGWALFTEYHYSNITKVYTELEWE
;
A
#
# COMPACT_ATOMS: atom_id res chain seq x y z
N ILE A 1 -1.31 -6.57 21.73
CA ILE A 1 -2.17 -6.66 20.52
C ILE A 1 -2.80 -5.32 20.29
N LYS A 2 -2.82 -4.86 19.03
CA LYS A 2 -3.47 -3.61 18.61
C LYS A 2 -4.42 -3.89 17.43
N ALA A 3 -5.65 -3.41 17.54
CA ALA A 3 -6.57 -3.31 16.42
C ALA A 3 -6.38 -1.95 15.73
N TRP A 4 -6.38 -1.95 14.41
CA TRP A 4 -6.23 -0.76 13.59
C TRP A 4 -7.57 -0.34 13.00
N LYS A 5 -7.72 0.95 12.76
CA LYS A 5 -8.84 1.46 11.97
C LYS A 5 -8.71 0.96 10.53
N SER A 6 -9.83 0.96 9.79
CA SER A 6 -9.88 0.52 8.39
C SER A 6 -8.63 0.90 7.59
N GLY A 7 -8.02 -0.11 6.99
CA GLY A 7 -6.77 -0.01 6.24
C GLY A 7 -6.74 -1.03 5.12
N HIS A 8 -5.94 -2.12 5.27
CA HIS A 8 -5.98 -3.25 4.33
C HIS A 8 -7.37 -3.88 4.31
N THR A 9 -7.91 -4.15 5.51
CA THR A 9 -9.30 -4.56 5.73
C THR A 9 -9.95 -3.63 6.77
N ASP A 10 -11.20 -3.91 7.15
CA ASP A 10 -11.88 -3.15 8.20
C ASP A 10 -11.49 -3.61 9.62
N ASN A 11 -10.74 -4.70 9.76
CA ASN A 11 -10.40 -5.34 11.03
C ASN A 11 -8.93 -5.80 11.08
N ASP A 12 -8.01 -4.92 10.73
CA ASP A 12 -6.59 -5.24 10.77
C ASP A 12 -6.08 -5.38 12.21
N LEU A 13 -5.26 -6.39 12.47
CA LEU A 13 -4.67 -6.66 13.78
C LEU A 13 -3.14 -6.71 13.70
N SER A 14 -2.50 -6.35 14.79
CA SER A 14 -1.07 -6.57 14.96
C SER A 14 -0.69 -6.98 16.37
N VAL A 15 0.45 -7.63 16.50
CA VAL A 15 1.08 -7.98 17.77
C VAL A 15 2.44 -7.32 17.82
N TYR A 16 2.77 -6.70 18.96
CA TYR A 16 4.09 -6.11 19.18
C TYR A 16 4.69 -6.69 20.45
N ASP A 17 5.86 -7.32 20.33
CA ASP A 17 6.67 -7.74 21.45
C ASP A 17 7.68 -6.63 21.80
N LEU A 18 7.46 -6.01 22.95
CA LEU A 18 8.30 -4.92 23.47
C LEU A 18 9.73 -5.37 23.79
N LYS A 19 9.91 -6.64 24.17
CA LYS A 19 11.23 -7.16 24.57
C LYS A 19 12.14 -7.37 23.38
N THR A 20 11.61 -7.96 22.31
CA THR A 20 12.37 -8.25 21.08
C THR A 20 12.22 -7.17 20.01
N LYS A 21 11.37 -6.17 20.26
CA LYS A 21 10.97 -5.13 19.27
C LYS A 21 10.51 -5.73 17.93
N THR A 22 9.86 -6.89 18.01
CA THR A 22 9.31 -7.59 16.85
C THR A 22 7.83 -7.24 16.68
N PHE A 23 7.45 -6.92 15.46
CA PHE A 23 6.09 -6.53 15.11
C PHE A 23 5.51 -7.49 14.07
N TRP A 24 4.42 -8.17 14.40
CA TRP A 24 3.66 -9.03 13.50
C TRP A 24 2.43 -8.28 13.01
N SER A 25 2.22 -8.26 11.72
CA SER A 25 1.06 -7.57 11.14
C SER A 25 0.65 -8.17 9.81
N GLU A 26 -0.62 -8.60 9.72
CA GLU A 26 -1.20 -9.14 8.51
C GLU A 26 -1.30 -8.12 7.37
N ASN A 27 -1.37 -6.84 7.71
CA ASN A 27 -1.52 -5.75 6.75
C ASN A 27 -0.19 -5.19 6.20
N ILE A 28 0.92 -5.89 6.40
CA ILE A 28 2.21 -5.55 5.80
C ILE A 28 2.57 -6.61 4.76
N PHE A 29 2.98 -6.14 3.59
CA PHE A 29 3.30 -6.95 2.42
C PHE A 29 4.74 -6.72 2.02
N VAL A 30 5.51 -7.78 1.94
CA VAL A 30 6.89 -7.79 1.46
C VAL A 30 6.97 -8.76 0.28
N GLU A 31 7.80 -8.48 -0.72
CA GLU A 31 8.00 -9.29 -1.91
C GLU A 31 6.81 -9.35 -2.90
N ARG A 32 5.65 -8.84 -2.51
CA ARG A 32 4.49 -8.71 -3.39
C ARG A 32 3.77 -7.39 -3.20
N ILE A 33 3.01 -6.97 -4.22
CA ILE A 33 2.21 -5.76 -4.14
C ILE A 33 1.12 -5.88 -3.05
N PRO A 34 0.91 -4.84 -2.22
CA PRO A 34 -0.24 -4.80 -1.33
C PRO A 34 -1.56 -4.75 -2.12
N SER A 35 -2.55 -5.52 -1.70
CA SER A 35 -3.90 -5.51 -2.26
C SER A 35 -4.83 -4.64 -1.40
N ILE A 36 -5.35 -3.54 -1.95
CA ILE A 36 -6.19 -2.59 -1.22
C ILE A 36 -7.62 -3.12 -1.19
N ARG A 37 -8.17 -3.40 -0.01
CA ARG A 37 -9.53 -3.93 0.16
C ARG A 37 -10.48 -2.94 0.82
N ALA A 38 -10.01 -2.19 1.82
CA ALA A 38 -10.83 -1.22 2.53
C ALA A 38 -10.44 0.24 2.21
N SER A 39 -9.46 0.83 2.89
CA SER A 39 -9.10 2.24 2.72
C SER A 39 -7.60 2.44 2.55
N ILE A 40 -7.17 3.01 1.42
CA ILE A 40 -5.76 3.37 1.22
C ILE A 40 -5.34 4.50 2.16
N LEU A 41 -6.20 5.48 2.38
CA LEU A 41 -5.92 6.60 3.28
C LEU A 41 -5.81 6.13 4.72
N GLY A 42 -6.71 5.23 5.13
CA GLY A 42 -6.66 4.59 6.43
C GLY A 42 -5.41 3.73 6.60
N TRP A 43 -5.10 2.92 5.60
CA TRP A 43 -3.92 2.07 5.63
C TRP A 43 -2.62 2.87 5.69
N LYS A 44 -2.54 3.93 4.89
CA LYS A 44 -1.38 4.84 4.95
C LYS A 44 -1.20 5.45 6.34
N ARG A 45 -2.28 5.94 6.98
CA ARG A 45 -2.22 6.46 8.36
C ARG A 45 -1.69 5.41 9.34
N ASN A 46 -2.20 4.17 9.24
CA ASN A 46 -1.76 3.07 10.10
C ASN A 46 -0.27 2.78 9.91
N LEU A 47 0.22 2.74 8.67
CA LEU A 47 1.64 2.53 8.37
C LEU A 47 2.52 3.71 8.85
N ASP A 48 2.04 4.94 8.75
CA ASP A 48 2.74 6.13 9.27
C ASP A 48 2.86 6.08 10.81
N GLU A 49 1.87 5.51 11.52
CA GLU A 49 1.97 5.24 12.96
C GLU A 49 2.99 4.14 13.26
N ILE A 50 2.93 3.02 12.53
CA ILE A 50 3.87 1.90 12.70
C ILE A 50 5.31 2.37 12.46
N GLN A 51 5.52 3.25 11.50
CA GLN A 51 6.85 3.78 11.19
C GLN A 51 7.49 4.53 12.36
N LYS A 52 6.67 5.17 13.22
CA LYS A 52 7.14 5.91 14.41
C LYS A 52 7.44 5.01 15.60
N MET A 53 7.01 3.75 15.58
CA MET A 53 7.25 2.79 16.65
C MET A 53 8.71 2.32 16.66
N ASP A 54 9.21 1.98 17.84
CA ASP A 54 10.55 1.42 18.04
C ASP A 54 10.56 -0.09 17.69
N ILE A 55 10.58 -0.38 16.40
CA ILE A 55 10.51 -1.72 15.82
C ILE A 55 11.83 -2.05 15.12
N ASP A 56 12.43 -3.19 15.46
CA ASP A 56 13.62 -3.72 14.81
C ASP A 56 13.27 -4.69 13.67
N LEU A 57 12.30 -5.57 13.90
CA LEU A 57 11.90 -6.63 12.97
C LEU A 57 10.41 -6.58 12.71
N ILE A 58 10.02 -6.66 11.44
CA ILE A 58 8.63 -6.88 11.03
C ILE A 58 8.48 -8.29 10.48
N VAL A 59 7.50 -9.01 11.01
CA VAL A 59 6.98 -10.27 10.46
C VAL A 59 5.69 -9.93 9.72
N PRO A 60 5.74 -9.84 8.38
CA PRO A 60 4.61 -9.40 7.58
C PRO A 60 3.56 -10.50 7.41
N GLY A 61 2.36 -10.13 6.99
CA GLY A 61 1.32 -11.08 6.57
C GLY A 61 1.68 -11.81 5.27
N HIS A 62 2.51 -11.20 4.44
CA HIS A 62 3.01 -11.79 3.19
C HIS A 62 4.47 -11.42 2.98
N GLY A 63 5.30 -12.43 2.68
CA GLY A 63 6.72 -12.31 2.44
C GLY A 63 7.58 -12.62 3.67
N SER A 64 8.87 -12.38 3.54
CA SER A 64 9.87 -12.70 4.56
C SER A 64 9.89 -11.68 5.69
N ALA A 65 10.30 -12.11 6.89
CA ALA A 65 10.57 -11.20 8.00
C ALA A 65 11.77 -10.32 7.67
N VAL A 66 11.62 -8.99 7.81
CA VAL A 66 12.62 -8.00 7.43
C VAL A 66 12.67 -6.83 8.41
N LYS A 67 13.70 -6.00 8.31
CA LYS A 67 13.81 -4.76 9.07
C LYS A 67 12.65 -3.81 8.73
N LYS A 68 12.23 -2.98 9.70
CA LYS A 68 11.12 -2.03 9.58
C LYS A 68 11.15 -1.22 8.29
N ASP A 69 12.26 -0.60 7.98
CA ASP A 69 12.40 0.25 6.79
C ASP A 69 12.26 -0.51 5.48
N VAL A 70 12.74 -1.74 5.43
CA VAL A 70 12.63 -2.62 4.25
C VAL A 70 11.16 -3.00 4.00
N ALA A 71 10.39 -3.20 5.06
CA ALA A 71 8.97 -3.52 4.95
C ALA A 71 8.11 -2.29 4.58
N LEU A 72 8.31 -1.15 5.26
CA LEU A 72 7.37 -0.04 5.21
C LEU A 72 7.63 0.96 4.08
N LYS A 73 8.90 1.31 3.81
CA LYS A 73 9.23 2.35 2.82
C LYS A 73 8.68 2.05 1.41
N PRO A 74 8.77 0.83 0.87
CA PRO A 74 8.22 0.52 -0.43
C PRO A 74 6.70 0.72 -0.49
N ILE A 75 5.96 0.24 0.50
CA ILE A 75 4.50 0.35 0.56
C ILE A 75 4.09 1.82 0.67
N LEU A 76 4.70 2.59 1.58
CA LEU A 76 4.39 4.01 1.77
C LEU A 76 4.68 4.82 0.51
N LYS A 77 5.78 4.53 -0.19
CA LYS A 77 6.11 5.16 -1.46
C LYS A 77 5.08 4.84 -2.54
N TYR A 78 4.66 3.59 -2.64
CA TYR A 78 3.63 3.15 -3.57
C TYR A 78 2.29 3.84 -3.29
N PHE A 79 1.82 3.86 -2.04
CA PHE A 79 0.58 4.52 -1.66
C PHE A 79 0.62 6.02 -1.92
N THR A 80 1.70 6.69 -1.54
CA THR A 80 1.87 8.13 -1.78
C THR A 80 1.79 8.45 -3.27
N ARG A 81 2.47 7.67 -4.12
CA ARG A 81 2.44 7.83 -5.57
C ARG A 81 1.04 7.62 -6.12
N LEU A 82 0.38 6.53 -5.74
CA LEU A 82 -0.95 6.18 -6.25
C LEU A 82 -2.01 7.21 -5.86
N ILE A 83 -2.03 7.65 -4.61
CA ILE A 83 -2.91 8.72 -4.13
C ILE A 83 -2.68 10.01 -4.91
N SER A 84 -1.42 10.42 -5.09
CA SER A 84 -1.09 11.65 -5.82
C SER A 84 -1.52 11.60 -7.29
N GLN A 85 -1.33 10.45 -7.95
CA GLN A 85 -1.74 10.27 -9.35
C GLN A 85 -3.27 10.33 -9.49
N VAL A 86 -4.00 9.65 -8.62
CA VAL A 86 -5.46 9.62 -8.69
C VAL A 86 -6.05 11.00 -8.38
N ARG A 87 -5.53 11.72 -7.37
CA ARG A 87 -5.96 13.10 -7.10
C ARG A 87 -5.78 14.01 -8.32
N LYS A 88 -4.68 13.84 -9.04
CA LYS A 88 -4.45 14.60 -10.28
C LYS A 88 -5.51 14.28 -11.34
N PHE A 89 -5.87 13.01 -11.51
CA PHE A 89 -6.93 12.63 -12.44
C PHE A 89 -8.29 13.24 -12.08
N HIS A 90 -8.65 13.27 -10.80
CA HIS A 90 -9.86 13.96 -10.33
C HIS A 90 -9.80 15.46 -10.64
N GLN A 91 -8.69 16.14 -10.36
CA GLN A 91 -8.51 17.56 -10.65
C GLN A 91 -8.60 17.87 -12.15
N ASP A 92 -8.10 16.99 -13.00
CA ASP A 92 -8.12 17.11 -14.44
C ASP A 92 -9.45 16.63 -15.06
N ASN A 93 -10.44 16.20 -14.25
CA ASN A 93 -11.73 15.60 -14.67
C ASN A 93 -11.56 14.39 -15.62
N VAL A 94 -10.51 13.60 -15.42
CA VAL A 94 -10.25 12.38 -16.19
C VAL A 94 -11.12 11.25 -15.63
N SER A 95 -11.84 10.55 -16.50
CA SER A 95 -12.71 9.43 -16.07
C SER A 95 -11.91 8.29 -15.45
N PRO A 96 -12.54 7.42 -14.61
CA PRO A 96 -11.89 6.25 -14.04
C PRO A 96 -11.22 5.36 -15.11
N GLN A 97 -11.93 5.11 -16.22
CA GLN A 97 -11.42 4.24 -17.27
C GLN A 97 -10.20 4.85 -18.00
N GLU A 98 -10.22 6.13 -18.27
CA GLU A 98 -9.08 6.83 -18.88
C GLU A 98 -7.90 6.91 -17.94
N SER A 99 -8.14 7.10 -16.63
CA SER A 99 -7.12 7.08 -15.58
C SER A 99 -6.39 5.74 -15.54
N ILE A 100 -7.15 4.64 -15.53
CA ILE A 100 -6.65 3.28 -15.55
C ILE A 100 -5.82 3.03 -16.82
N ASN A 101 -6.38 3.36 -17.99
CA ASN A 101 -5.70 3.18 -19.26
C ASN A 101 -4.38 3.97 -19.32
N SER A 102 -4.37 5.20 -18.83
CA SER A 102 -3.19 6.07 -18.78
C SER A 102 -2.08 5.50 -17.90
N ILE A 103 -2.44 4.91 -16.75
CA ILE A 103 -1.47 4.27 -15.87
C ILE A 103 -0.95 2.98 -16.51
N LEU A 104 -1.82 2.14 -17.05
CA LEU A 104 -1.43 0.88 -17.72
C LEU A 104 -0.53 1.12 -18.94
N GLN A 105 -0.80 2.14 -19.75
CA GLN A 105 0.06 2.48 -20.87
C GLN A 105 1.48 2.86 -20.43
N ARG A 106 1.62 3.59 -19.32
CA ARG A 106 2.94 3.90 -18.74
C ARG A 106 3.67 2.65 -18.25
N GLU A 107 2.93 1.67 -17.73
CA GLU A 107 3.48 0.38 -17.29
C GLU A 107 4.04 -0.44 -18.46
N ILE A 108 3.31 -0.50 -19.56
CA ILE A 108 3.76 -1.18 -20.78
C ILE A 108 5.04 -0.53 -21.32
N LEU A 109 5.14 0.80 -21.23
CA LEU A 109 6.30 1.56 -21.73
C LEU A 109 7.52 1.49 -20.79
N ASP A 110 7.32 1.36 -19.49
CA ASP A 110 8.41 1.33 -18.52
C ASP A 110 8.04 0.60 -17.22
N SER A 111 7.98 -0.72 -17.28
CA SER A 111 7.64 -1.58 -16.14
C SER A 111 8.55 -1.36 -14.91
N LYS A 112 9.83 -1.02 -15.13
CA LYS A 112 10.78 -0.75 -14.03
C LYS A 112 10.45 0.54 -13.27
N LYS A 113 9.87 1.54 -13.92
CA LYS A 113 9.40 2.76 -13.23
C LYS A 113 8.12 2.54 -12.43
N VAL A 114 7.28 1.62 -12.87
CA VAL A 114 5.97 1.37 -12.27
C VAL A 114 6.06 0.38 -11.13
N ASN A 115 6.84 -0.69 -11.30
CA ASN A 115 7.15 -1.68 -10.28
C ASN A 115 8.66 -1.69 -9.93
N PRO A 116 9.22 -0.60 -9.38
CA PRO A 116 10.64 -0.51 -9.08
C PRO A 116 11.11 -1.50 -8.01
N GLU A 117 10.19 -1.98 -7.19
CA GLU A 117 10.45 -2.95 -6.11
C GLU A 117 10.47 -4.39 -6.65
N GLY A 118 10.07 -4.63 -7.90
CA GLY A 118 9.99 -5.98 -8.47
C GLY A 118 8.98 -6.88 -7.77
N TRP A 119 7.90 -6.30 -7.24
CA TRP A 119 6.87 -7.07 -6.50
C TRP A 119 6.19 -8.12 -7.35
N ALA A 120 6.02 -9.32 -6.79
CA ALA A 120 5.18 -10.34 -7.36
C ALA A 120 3.70 -9.91 -7.42
N LEU A 121 2.94 -10.49 -8.32
CA LEU A 121 1.50 -10.25 -8.53
C LEU A 121 1.16 -8.77 -8.83
N PHE A 122 2.13 -8.01 -9.36
CA PHE A 122 1.95 -6.57 -9.57
C PHE A 122 0.84 -6.29 -10.56
N THR A 123 0.87 -6.91 -11.71
CA THR A 123 -0.13 -6.71 -12.79
C THR A 123 -1.53 -7.10 -12.32
N GLU A 124 -1.66 -8.18 -11.56
CA GLU A 124 -2.93 -8.70 -11.08
C GLU A 124 -3.64 -7.76 -10.11
N TYR A 125 -2.89 -7.08 -9.24
CA TYR A 125 -3.48 -6.24 -8.19
C TYR A 125 -3.41 -4.75 -8.46
N HIS A 126 -2.45 -4.28 -9.26
CA HIS A 126 -2.28 -2.84 -9.46
C HIS A 126 -3.51 -2.18 -10.12
N TYR A 127 -4.12 -2.87 -11.08
CA TYR A 127 -5.36 -2.42 -11.72
C TYR A 127 -6.50 -2.24 -10.70
N SER A 128 -6.75 -3.27 -9.89
CA SER A 128 -7.80 -3.20 -8.87
C SER A 128 -7.50 -2.15 -7.79
N ASN A 129 -6.23 -1.95 -7.45
CA ASN A 129 -5.81 -0.90 -6.52
C ASN A 129 -6.11 0.49 -7.08
N ILE A 130 -5.83 0.75 -8.37
CA ILE A 130 -6.15 2.04 -9.02
C ILE A 130 -7.65 2.31 -8.93
N THR A 131 -8.49 1.34 -9.31
CA THR A 131 -9.94 1.48 -9.27
C THR A 131 -10.44 1.77 -7.86
N LYS A 132 -9.93 1.03 -6.87
CA LYS A 132 -10.30 1.19 -5.46
C LYS A 132 -9.94 2.59 -4.93
N VAL A 133 -8.74 3.04 -5.22
CA VAL A 133 -8.27 4.36 -4.79
C VAL A 133 -9.04 5.47 -5.50
N TYR A 134 -9.33 5.31 -6.80
CA TYR A 134 -10.14 6.28 -7.54
C TYR A 134 -11.50 6.48 -6.88
N THR A 135 -12.21 5.39 -6.60
CA THR A 135 -13.51 5.43 -5.94
C THR A 135 -13.45 6.03 -4.52
N GLU A 136 -12.41 5.70 -3.73
CA GLU A 136 -12.25 6.25 -2.38
C GLU A 136 -12.04 7.75 -2.39
N LEU A 137 -11.20 8.26 -3.32
CA LEU A 137 -10.87 9.67 -3.39
C LEU A 137 -11.95 10.54 -4.07
N GLU A 138 -12.96 9.93 -4.68
CA GLU A 138 -14.11 10.63 -5.25
C GLU A 138 -14.91 11.41 -4.19
N TRP A 139 -14.77 11.01 -2.92
CA TRP A 139 -15.51 11.58 -1.78
C TRP A 139 -14.65 12.50 -0.88
N GLU A 140 -13.43 12.85 -1.32
CA GLU A 140 -12.63 13.90 -0.68
C GLU A 140 -13.18 15.28 -1.08
#